data_ed9e40543ca89ec3152b43d0e3b71bb6
#
_entry.id   ed9e40543ca89ec3152b43d0e3b71bb6
#
_cell.length_a   1.000
_cell.length_b   1.000
_cell.length_c   1.000
_cell.angle_alpha   90.00
_cell.angle_beta   90.00
_cell.angle_gamma   90.00
#
_symmetry.space_group_name_H-M   'P 1'
#
loop_
_entity.id
_entity.type
_entity.pdbx_description
1 polymer ?
#
loop_
_entity_poly.entity_id
_entity_poly.type
_entity_poly.pdbx_seq_one_letter_code
_entity_poly.pdbx_strand_id
1 'polypeptide(L)'
;SGHEKTITGLLPALAGANLIYGLGMIEMGMTIDYGQMVMDNEFARMIKYLVQGIPVNDETLAVDVIKEIGVGKDFLSHESTYQHMRTQSQPNLIDRRMREDWEASGRKDIYQRASEEARYILENHKPDPLPDDVLTAIRSIVEDAEAELGTRTT
;
A
#
# COMPACT_ATOMS: atom_id res chain seq x y z
N SER A 1 -15.33 7.18 -0.43
CA SER A 1 -14.71 5.89 -0.83
C SER A 1 -13.80 5.33 0.28
N GLY A 2 -12.95 6.13 0.95
CA GLY A 2 -11.98 5.63 1.94
C GLY A 2 -12.58 4.79 3.07
N HIS A 3 -13.69 5.22 3.65
CA HIS A 3 -14.37 4.48 4.72
C HIS A 3 -14.89 3.11 4.22
N GLU A 4 -15.50 3.08 3.06
CA GLU A 4 -15.99 1.87 2.42
C GLU A 4 -14.84 0.89 2.10
N LYS A 5 -13.78 1.38 1.43
CA LYS A 5 -12.59 0.59 1.11
C LYS A 5 -11.92 0.00 2.36
N THR A 6 -11.90 0.75 3.45
CA THR A 6 -11.36 0.25 4.72
C THR A 6 -12.20 -0.90 5.27
N ILE A 7 -13.52 -0.75 5.34
CA ILE A 7 -14.40 -1.79 5.89
C ILE A 7 -14.37 -3.05 5.02
N THR A 8 -14.50 -2.89 3.70
CA THR A 8 -14.54 -4.02 2.76
C THR A 8 -13.20 -4.77 2.64
N GLY A 9 -12.08 -4.11 2.93
CA GLY A 9 -10.77 -4.74 2.97
C GLY A 9 -10.41 -5.31 4.35
N LEU A 10 -10.69 -4.57 5.42
CA LEU A 10 -10.28 -4.93 6.77
C LEU A 10 -11.06 -6.12 7.33
N LEU A 11 -12.38 -6.16 7.17
CA LEU A 11 -13.19 -7.25 7.70
C LEU A 11 -12.83 -8.62 7.11
N PRO A 12 -12.68 -8.79 5.79
CA PRO A 12 -12.18 -10.04 5.23
C PRO A 12 -10.78 -10.41 5.73
N ALA A 13 -9.88 -9.43 5.86
CA ALA A 13 -8.53 -9.67 6.37
C ALA A 13 -8.55 -10.21 7.81
N LEU A 14 -9.34 -9.62 8.69
CA LEU A 14 -9.52 -10.08 10.07
C LEU A 14 -10.23 -11.44 10.15
N ALA A 15 -11.09 -11.75 9.19
CA ALA A 15 -11.75 -13.07 9.07
C ALA A 15 -10.83 -14.15 8.49
N GLY A 16 -9.57 -13.82 8.14
CA GLY A 16 -8.57 -14.77 7.63
C GLY A 16 -8.68 -15.07 6.13
N ALA A 17 -9.24 -14.17 5.35
CA ALA A 17 -9.25 -14.31 3.89
C ALA A 17 -7.83 -14.32 3.33
N ASN A 18 -7.51 -15.32 2.51
CA ASN A 18 -6.19 -15.46 1.88
C ASN A 18 -5.96 -14.47 0.73
N LEU A 19 -7.04 -14.02 0.11
CA LEU A 19 -7.00 -13.11 -1.03
C LEU A 19 -8.07 -12.04 -0.88
N ILE A 20 -7.68 -10.78 -1.03
CA ILE A 20 -8.56 -9.62 -1.15
C ILE A 20 -8.20 -8.95 -2.47
N TYR A 21 -9.12 -8.92 -3.41
CA TYR A 21 -8.88 -8.42 -4.74
C TYR A 21 -9.72 -7.16 -5.02
N GLY A 22 -9.46 -6.51 -6.16
CA GLY A 22 -10.25 -5.36 -6.62
C GLY A 22 -9.56 -4.01 -6.41
N LEU A 23 -8.21 -3.99 -6.22
CA LEU A 23 -7.46 -2.74 -6.17
C LEU A 23 -7.63 -1.97 -7.47
N GLY A 24 -7.94 -0.68 -7.36
CA GLY A 24 -8.15 0.20 -8.50
C GLY A 24 -9.52 0.05 -9.18
N MET A 25 -10.34 -0.91 -8.76
CA MET A 25 -11.67 -1.09 -9.33
C MET A 25 -12.63 -0.02 -8.82
N ILE A 26 -13.31 0.62 -9.76
CA ILE A 26 -14.40 1.57 -9.55
C ILE A 26 -15.60 1.15 -10.39
N GLU A 27 -16.75 1.82 -10.23
CA GLU A 27 -17.94 1.59 -11.04
C GLU A 27 -18.35 0.10 -11.06
N MET A 28 -18.45 -0.49 -9.86
CA MET A 28 -18.76 -1.93 -9.66
C MET A 28 -17.83 -2.89 -10.42
N GLY A 29 -16.57 -2.49 -10.62
CA GLY A 29 -15.57 -3.31 -11.29
C GLY A 29 -15.55 -3.19 -12.81
N MET A 30 -16.33 -2.30 -13.38
CA MET A 30 -16.35 -2.06 -14.82
C MET A 30 -15.18 -1.20 -15.28
N THR A 31 -14.60 -0.41 -14.38
CA THR A 31 -13.49 0.50 -14.68
C THR A 31 -12.34 0.27 -13.73
N ILE A 32 -11.10 0.34 -14.25
CA ILE A 32 -9.87 0.35 -13.46
C ILE A 32 -9.26 1.73 -13.55
N ASP A 33 -9.00 2.33 -12.38
CA ASP A 33 -8.31 3.61 -12.25
C ASP A 33 -6.96 3.41 -11.56
N TYR A 34 -5.88 3.83 -12.22
CA TYR A 34 -4.52 3.63 -11.70
C TYR A 34 -4.24 4.49 -10.46
N GLY A 35 -4.81 5.70 -10.36
CA GLY A 35 -4.72 6.52 -9.17
C GLY A 35 -5.41 5.84 -7.98
N GLN A 36 -6.61 5.29 -8.21
CA GLN A 36 -7.31 4.50 -7.21
C GLN A 36 -6.52 3.24 -6.83
N MET A 37 -5.87 2.58 -7.78
CA MET A 37 -5.03 1.40 -7.50
C MET A 37 -3.86 1.73 -6.56
N VAL A 38 -3.21 2.87 -6.77
CA VAL A 38 -2.11 3.34 -5.90
C VAL A 38 -2.64 3.69 -4.51
N MET A 39 -3.82 4.32 -4.40
CA MET A 39 -4.47 4.57 -3.11
C MET A 39 -4.85 3.27 -2.40
N ASP A 40 -5.45 2.33 -3.11
CA ASP A 40 -5.86 1.04 -2.55
C ASP A 40 -4.66 0.21 -2.08
N ASN A 41 -3.53 0.29 -2.76
CA ASN A 41 -2.28 -0.33 -2.32
C ASN A 41 -1.80 0.25 -0.97
N GLU A 42 -1.93 1.56 -0.78
CA GLU A 42 -1.64 2.19 0.52
C GLU A 42 -2.59 1.67 1.61
N PHE A 43 -3.89 1.61 1.34
CA PHE A 43 -4.86 1.07 2.29
C PHE A 43 -4.59 -0.40 2.61
N ALA A 44 -4.23 -1.21 1.61
CA ALA A 44 -3.86 -2.61 1.81
C ALA A 44 -2.61 -2.75 2.70
N ARG A 45 -1.61 -1.89 2.55
CA ARG A 45 -0.43 -1.84 3.44
C ARG A 45 -0.83 -1.52 4.88
N MET A 46 -1.73 -0.57 5.09
CA MET A 46 -2.24 -0.21 6.43
C MET A 46 -3.04 -1.37 7.05
N ILE A 47 -3.87 -2.06 6.26
CA ILE A 47 -4.61 -3.25 6.69
C ILE A 47 -3.63 -4.37 7.08
N LYS A 48 -2.64 -4.66 6.24
CA LYS A 48 -1.60 -5.66 6.55
C LYS A 48 -0.85 -5.35 7.85
N TYR A 49 -0.57 -4.08 8.11
CA TYR A 49 0.04 -3.67 9.36
C TYR A 49 -0.89 -3.94 10.56
N LEU A 50 -2.17 -3.59 10.42
CA LEU A 50 -3.15 -3.73 11.48
C LEU A 50 -3.42 -5.20 11.86
N VAL A 51 -3.52 -6.09 10.88
CA VAL A 51 -3.81 -7.52 11.14
C VAL A 51 -2.66 -8.29 11.80
N GLN A 52 -1.47 -7.71 11.84
CA GLN A 52 -0.36 -8.26 12.63
C GLN A 52 -0.61 -8.16 14.14
N GLY A 53 -1.57 -7.33 14.54
CA GLY A 53 -1.90 -7.07 15.94
C GLY A 53 -0.86 -6.18 16.64
N ILE A 54 -0.98 -6.12 17.95
CA ILE A 54 -0.06 -5.37 18.81
C ILE A 54 0.84 -6.39 19.50
N PRO A 55 2.16 -6.38 19.26
CA PRO A 55 3.07 -7.28 19.97
C PRO A 55 3.05 -6.96 21.48
N VAL A 56 2.88 -7.99 22.31
CA VAL A 56 2.89 -7.86 23.76
C VAL A 56 4.03 -8.74 24.31
N ASN A 57 5.12 -8.11 24.68
CA ASN A 57 6.30 -8.73 25.28
C ASN A 57 6.96 -7.74 26.23
N ASP A 58 8.03 -8.14 26.92
CA ASP A 58 8.70 -7.30 27.91
C ASP A 58 9.22 -5.99 27.32
N GLU A 59 9.72 -6.01 26.08
CA GLU A 59 10.18 -4.82 25.35
C GLU A 59 9.04 -3.85 25.07
N THR A 60 7.91 -4.34 24.53
CA THR A 60 6.77 -3.49 24.17
C THR A 60 5.93 -3.04 25.36
N LEU A 61 5.95 -3.79 26.47
CA LEU A 61 5.38 -3.36 27.74
C LEU A 61 6.18 -2.23 28.38
N ALA A 62 7.48 -2.13 28.08
CA ALA A 62 8.38 -1.05 28.47
C ALA A 62 8.38 -0.74 29.98
N VAL A 63 8.15 -1.73 30.83
CA VAL A 63 8.04 -1.53 32.30
C VAL A 63 9.30 -0.92 32.90
N ASP A 64 10.47 -1.34 32.43
CA ASP A 64 11.73 -0.82 32.95
C ASP A 64 11.99 0.62 32.47
N VAL A 65 11.60 0.94 31.24
CA VAL A 65 11.62 2.32 30.71
C VAL A 65 10.74 3.24 31.53
N ILE A 66 9.52 2.78 31.90
CA ILE A 66 8.59 3.55 32.74
C ILE A 66 9.18 3.80 34.13
N LYS A 67 9.85 2.79 34.71
CA LYS A 67 10.53 2.92 36.02
C LYS A 67 11.70 3.90 35.96
N GLU A 68 12.51 3.82 34.90
CA GLU A 68 13.69 4.66 34.71
C GLU A 68 13.31 6.14 34.56
N ILE A 69 12.33 6.42 33.73
CA ILE A 69 11.86 7.79 33.49
C ILE A 69 11.16 8.36 34.74
N GLY A 70 10.30 7.55 35.37
CA GLY A 70 9.57 7.95 36.56
C GLY A 70 8.42 8.94 36.30
N VAL A 71 7.83 9.40 37.38
CA VAL A 71 6.63 10.25 37.36
C VAL A 71 6.96 11.69 36.95
N GLY A 72 6.15 12.28 36.08
CA GLY A 72 6.21 13.70 35.70
C GLY A 72 7.32 14.07 34.71
N LYS A 73 7.96 13.08 34.10
CA LYS A 73 8.94 13.28 33.02
C LYS A 73 8.37 12.80 31.69
N ASP A 74 9.03 13.16 30.58
CA ASP A 74 8.64 12.77 29.23
C ASP A 74 9.53 11.64 28.67
N PHE A 75 9.03 10.97 27.63
CA PHE A 75 9.69 9.85 26.96
C PHE A 75 10.42 10.27 25.68
N LEU A 76 10.36 11.55 25.27
CA LEU A 76 10.82 12.01 23.97
C LEU A 76 12.32 11.75 23.74
N SER A 77 13.13 11.96 24.77
CA SER A 77 14.58 11.79 24.70
C SER A 77 15.07 10.37 25.01
N HIS A 78 14.18 9.46 25.37
CA HIS A 78 14.56 8.11 25.71
C HIS A 78 14.89 7.26 24.47
N GLU A 79 15.91 6.42 24.56
CA GLU A 79 16.37 5.54 23.47
C GLU A 79 15.24 4.65 22.92
N SER A 80 14.37 4.13 23.76
CA SER A 80 13.21 3.33 23.38
C SER A 80 12.28 4.09 22.41
N THR A 81 12.06 5.38 22.61
CA THR A 81 11.26 6.21 21.70
C THR A 81 11.94 6.31 20.33
N TYR A 82 13.23 6.53 20.29
CA TYR A 82 14.00 6.57 19.05
C TYR A 82 13.94 5.26 18.28
N GLN A 83 14.13 4.13 18.97
CA GLN A 83 14.07 2.80 18.36
C GLN A 83 12.70 2.45 17.79
N HIS A 84 11.62 2.86 18.48
CA HIS A 84 10.25 2.51 18.10
C HIS A 84 9.51 3.57 17.27
N MET A 85 10.06 4.77 17.09
CA MET A 85 9.37 5.86 16.37
C MET A 85 8.95 5.51 14.94
N ARG A 86 9.60 4.54 14.31
CA ARG A 86 9.31 4.08 12.94
C ARG A 86 8.49 2.79 12.87
N THR A 87 8.12 2.21 14.00
CA THR A 87 7.33 0.96 14.01
C THR A 87 5.87 1.18 13.70
N GLN A 88 5.39 2.41 13.76
CA GLN A 88 4.01 2.75 13.37
C GLN A 88 3.81 2.67 11.86
N SER A 89 2.55 2.46 11.44
CA SER A 89 2.18 2.53 10.03
C SER A 89 2.64 3.84 9.41
N GLN A 90 3.44 3.76 8.35
CA GLN A 90 4.01 4.90 7.64
C GLN A 90 3.35 5.02 6.26
N PRO A 91 2.21 5.72 6.13
CA PRO A 91 1.60 5.99 4.84
C PRO A 91 2.46 6.99 4.04
N ASN A 92 2.51 6.80 2.72
CA ASN A 92 3.22 7.69 1.81
C ASN A 92 2.29 8.74 1.19
N LEU A 93 1.06 8.35 0.90
CA LEU A 93 0.07 9.21 0.24
C LEU A 93 -0.76 10.03 1.23
N ILE A 94 -1.06 9.47 2.42
CA ILE A 94 -1.81 10.18 3.44
C ILE A 94 -0.93 11.27 4.05
N ASP A 95 -1.37 12.51 3.93
CA ASP A 95 -0.67 13.65 4.49
C ASP A 95 -0.95 13.82 5.98
N ARG A 96 0.09 13.80 6.79
CA ARG A 96 0.03 14.00 8.25
C ARG A 96 0.75 15.26 8.69
N ARG A 97 1.18 16.10 7.74
CA ARG A 97 1.85 17.38 8.03
C ARG A 97 0.88 18.42 8.56
N MET A 98 1.44 19.49 9.12
CA MET A 98 0.66 20.66 9.50
C MET A 98 0.03 21.29 8.24
N ARG A 99 -1.08 21.99 8.44
CA ARG A 99 -1.83 22.61 7.35
C ARG A 99 -0.98 23.56 6.51
N GLU A 100 -0.14 24.36 7.17
CA GLU A 100 0.75 25.32 6.51
C GLU A 100 1.75 24.61 5.58
N ASP A 101 2.34 23.50 6.02
CA ASP A 101 3.25 22.69 5.21
C ASP A 101 2.55 22.04 4.02
N TRP A 102 1.32 21.55 4.22
CA TRP A 102 0.51 21.02 3.14
C TRP A 102 0.15 22.10 2.11
N GLU A 103 -0.22 23.31 2.58
CA GLU A 103 -0.51 24.45 1.71
C GLU A 103 0.72 24.88 0.92
N ALA A 104 1.88 24.98 1.56
CA ALA A 104 3.16 25.31 0.92
C ALA A 104 3.60 24.27 -0.12
N SER A 105 3.21 22.99 0.06
CA SER A 105 3.55 21.89 -0.85
C SER A 105 2.57 21.70 -2.00
N GLY A 106 1.67 22.65 -2.23
CA GLY A 106 0.78 22.64 -3.41
C GLY A 106 -0.63 22.15 -3.17
N ARG A 107 -1.06 21.92 -1.91
CA ARG A 107 -2.44 21.59 -1.51
C ARG A 107 -3.02 20.35 -2.18
N LYS A 108 -2.19 19.39 -2.57
CA LYS A 108 -2.63 18.18 -3.28
C LYS A 108 -3.40 17.26 -2.35
N ASP A 109 -4.54 16.78 -2.80
CA ASP A 109 -5.26 15.71 -2.15
C ASP A 109 -4.61 14.34 -2.41
N ILE A 110 -5.12 13.30 -1.76
CA ILE A 110 -4.56 11.96 -1.88
C ILE A 110 -4.68 11.40 -3.30
N TYR A 111 -5.78 11.69 -4.01
CA TYR A 111 -5.99 11.19 -5.35
C TYR A 111 -5.05 11.86 -6.37
N GLN A 112 -4.81 13.16 -6.23
CA GLN A 112 -3.85 13.89 -7.07
C GLN A 112 -2.45 13.31 -6.91
N ARG A 113 -1.99 13.06 -5.67
CA ARG A 113 -0.69 12.45 -5.41
C ARG A 113 -0.61 11.01 -5.91
N ALA A 114 -1.67 10.23 -5.72
CA ALA A 114 -1.75 8.87 -6.24
C ALA A 114 -1.72 8.82 -7.78
N SER A 115 -2.38 9.75 -8.44
CA SER A 115 -2.37 9.86 -9.90
C SER A 115 -1.02 10.26 -10.46
N GLU A 116 -0.29 11.14 -9.76
CA GLU A 116 1.10 11.49 -10.10
C GLU A 116 2.03 10.30 -9.94
N GLU A 117 1.91 9.57 -8.83
CA GLU A 117 2.70 8.36 -8.57
C GLU A 117 2.38 7.26 -9.60
N ALA A 118 1.11 7.08 -9.96
CA ALA A 118 0.73 6.14 -11.00
C ALA A 118 1.39 6.45 -12.35
N ARG A 119 1.40 7.72 -12.76
CA ARG A 119 2.10 8.15 -13.98
C ARG A 119 3.60 7.90 -13.88
N TYR A 120 4.20 8.27 -12.76
CA TYR A 120 5.62 8.02 -12.53
C TYR A 120 5.98 6.54 -12.66
N ILE A 121 5.17 5.65 -12.07
CA ILE A 121 5.37 4.19 -12.18
C ILE A 121 5.27 3.74 -13.64
N LEU A 122 4.23 4.16 -14.36
CA LEU A 122 4.05 3.79 -15.77
C LEU A 122 5.19 4.26 -16.68
N GLU A 123 5.76 5.41 -16.40
CA GLU A 123 6.85 5.98 -17.21
C GLU A 123 8.23 5.38 -16.87
N ASN A 124 8.46 5.04 -15.61
CA ASN A 124 9.81 4.73 -15.12
C ASN A 124 10.00 3.26 -14.71
N HIS A 125 8.94 2.57 -14.27
CA HIS A 125 9.06 1.18 -13.87
C HIS A 125 9.06 0.25 -15.09
N LYS A 126 10.07 -0.61 -15.15
CA LYS A 126 10.13 -1.71 -16.13
C LYS A 126 10.20 -3.01 -15.33
N PRO A 127 9.32 -3.98 -15.64
CA PRO A 127 9.41 -5.29 -15.02
C PRO A 127 10.73 -5.98 -15.37
N ASP A 128 11.17 -6.88 -14.52
CA ASP A 128 12.31 -7.72 -14.83
C ASP A 128 12.05 -8.48 -16.13
N PRO A 129 13.00 -8.48 -17.08
CA PRO A 129 12.81 -9.14 -18.34
C PRO A 129 12.70 -10.67 -18.17
N LEU A 130 11.75 -11.26 -18.86
CA LEU A 130 11.70 -12.72 -18.95
C LEU A 130 12.86 -13.24 -19.81
N PRO A 131 13.37 -14.46 -19.56
CA PRO A 131 14.34 -15.10 -20.43
C PRO A 131 13.81 -15.20 -21.88
N ASP A 132 14.69 -15.04 -22.87
CA ASP A 132 14.30 -14.99 -24.29
C ASP A 132 13.61 -16.28 -24.79
N ASP A 133 14.01 -17.42 -24.27
CA ASP A 133 13.38 -18.71 -24.57
C ASP A 133 11.94 -18.78 -24.06
N VAL A 134 11.68 -18.22 -22.86
CA VAL A 134 10.33 -18.12 -22.28
C VAL A 134 9.46 -17.18 -23.11
N LEU A 135 9.98 -16.01 -23.48
CA LEU A 135 9.27 -15.06 -24.35
C LEU A 135 8.90 -15.68 -25.69
N THR A 136 9.83 -16.40 -26.29
CA THR A 136 9.63 -17.10 -27.58
C THR A 136 8.55 -18.18 -27.45
N ALA A 137 8.58 -18.96 -26.36
CA ALA A 137 7.59 -20.02 -26.14
C ALA A 137 6.18 -19.41 -25.90
N ILE A 138 6.07 -18.34 -25.13
CA ILE A 138 4.79 -17.64 -24.90
C ILE A 138 4.25 -17.10 -26.24
N ARG A 139 5.09 -16.47 -27.05
CA ARG A 139 4.69 -15.93 -28.35
C ARG A 139 4.17 -17.02 -29.27
N SER A 140 4.88 -18.16 -29.37
CA SER A 140 4.44 -19.30 -30.18
C SER A 140 3.07 -19.82 -29.76
N ILE A 141 2.81 -19.95 -28.43
CA ILE A 141 1.51 -20.39 -27.92
C ILE A 141 0.38 -19.42 -28.32
N VAL A 142 0.65 -18.13 -28.24
CA VAL A 142 -0.35 -17.11 -28.64
C VAL A 142 -0.61 -17.16 -30.13
N GLU A 143 0.43 -17.24 -30.98
CA GLU A 143 0.32 -17.32 -32.44
C GLU A 143 -0.45 -18.59 -32.89
N ASP A 144 -0.17 -19.74 -32.26
CA ASP A 144 -0.88 -20.97 -32.51
C ASP A 144 -2.37 -20.86 -32.14
N ALA A 145 -2.69 -20.27 -31.00
CA ALA A 145 -4.07 -20.05 -30.58
C ALA A 145 -4.82 -19.05 -31.49
N GLU A 146 -4.16 -17.97 -31.93
CA GLU A 146 -4.73 -17.02 -32.90
C GLU A 146 -5.02 -17.68 -34.25
N ALA A 147 -4.12 -18.57 -34.71
CA ALA A 147 -4.31 -19.30 -35.92
C ALA A 147 -5.48 -20.31 -35.83
N GLU A 148 -5.61 -21.00 -34.68
CA GLU A 148 -6.70 -21.95 -34.44
C GLU A 148 -8.06 -21.27 -34.32
N LEU A 149 -8.13 -20.15 -33.61
CA LEU A 149 -9.38 -19.42 -33.36
C LEU A 149 -9.78 -18.44 -34.49
N GLY A 150 -8.93 -18.25 -35.48
CA GLY A 150 -9.17 -17.34 -36.61
C GLY A 150 -9.21 -15.86 -36.24
N THR A 151 -8.71 -15.51 -35.06
CA THR A 151 -8.62 -14.13 -34.57
C THR A 151 -7.24 -13.56 -34.90
N ARG A 152 -7.11 -12.87 -36.05
CA ARG A 152 -5.95 -11.99 -36.26
C ARG A 152 -6.23 -10.66 -35.59
N THR A 153 -5.49 -10.33 -34.54
CA THR A 153 -5.42 -8.98 -33.98
C THR A 153 -4.73 -8.11 -35.04
N THR A 154 -5.47 -7.17 -35.61
CA THR A 154 -4.94 -6.10 -36.48
C THR A 154 -4.26 -5.05 -35.63
#